data_be4a7c23a3a4f89a69c368a953da60f8
#
_entry.id   be4a7c23a3a4f89a69c368a953da60f8
#
_cell.length_a   1.000
_cell.length_b   1.000
_cell.length_c   1.000
_cell.angle_alpha   90.00
_cell.angle_beta   90.00
_cell.angle_gamma   90.00
#
_symmetry.space_group_name_H-M   'P 1'
#
loop_
_entity.id
_entity.type
_entity.pdbx_description
1 polymer ?
#
loop_
_entity_poly.entity_id
_entity_poly.type
_entity_poly.pdbx_seq_one_letter_code
_entity_poly.pdbx_strand_id
1 'polypeptide(L)'
;MSAGSLAGVFPVLAVGALMCSAPAVTRPTVQFGVRVPRERAGAPVIRRERRAYYWRTAAIGVCCTVVAVTTRDYGSWWLSRIILLLELAAGLGCLLVARRKIAAVKDADGWFAGLRQTAVADTSWRTDSPRFPVRWLIPALAVIAATVAVGALRYPGLPAHTVTGPGHRAPKSVFSVLVVAGQLYLTALWSGLMLIVYRSRPDIEAADPAASTLRYRRFLAAFTRALLTLVALMDVSLLLVALRDWQVYQPSGIGRALPALPVAAGVVLLLAVAQRAGQGGSRLNGNVRGLAPAAGTDRDDDRFWKAGLLYVNRDDPAIVVGARFGVGWMPNLGNPVAWLLIAGFGAWWAGVAVLAAAGNVTGR
;
A
#
# COMPACT_ATOMS: atom_id res chain seq x y z
N MET A 1 25.89 2.36 17.52
CA MET A 1 24.53 1.95 17.04
C MET A 1 24.72 0.87 15.99
N SER A 2 24.28 -0.36 16.26
CA SER A 2 24.37 -1.43 15.25
C SER A 2 23.33 -1.20 14.17
N ALA A 3 23.72 -1.24 12.91
CA ALA A 3 22.84 -0.91 11.79
C ALA A 3 21.73 -1.97 11.54
N GLY A 4 21.85 -3.16 12.11
CA GLY A 4 20.77 -4.14 12.14
C GLY A 4 19.53 -3.65 12.92
N SER A 5 19.73 -2.70 13.82
CA SER A 5 18.68 -2.10 14.64
C SER A 5 17.79 -1.09 13.88
N LEU A 6 18.32 -0.41 12.86
CA LEU A 6 17.55 0.57 12.10
C LEU A 6 16.58 -0.09 11.10
N ALA A 7 16.94 -1.26 10.57
CA ALA A 7 16.08 -2.00 9.64
C ALA A 7 14.76 -2.47 10.28
N GLY A 8 14.76 -2.78 11.57
CA GLY A 8 13.54 -3.17 12.31
C GLY A 8 12.63 -1.99 12.69
N VAL A 9 13.19 -0.79 12.85
CA VAL A 9 12.45 0.43 13.24
C VAL A 9 11.75 1.09 12.04
N PHE A 10 12.34 0.99 10.84
CA PHE A 10 11.81 1.64 9.63
C PHE A 10 10.35 1.22 9.29
N PRO A 11 9.96 -0.07 9.31
CA PRO A 11 8.57 -0.45 9.04
C PRO A 11 7.57 0.17 10.02
N VAL A 12 7.92 0.26 11.30
CA VAL A 12 7.08 0.89 12.34
C VAL A 12 6.87 2.37 12.02
N LEU A 13 7.95 3.11 11.77
CA LEU A 13 7.87 4.51 11.37
C LEU A 13 7.04 4.71 10.09
N ALA A 14 7.23 3.86 9.09
CA ALA A 14 6.52 3.94 7.81
C ALA A 14 5.00 3.71 8.01
N VAL A 15 4.62 2.73 8.82
CA VAL A 15 3.21 2.45 9.13
C VAL A 15 2.59 3.59 9.93
N GLY A 16 3.26 4.11 10.94
CA GLY A 16 2.79 5.28 11.70
C GLY A 16 2.55 6.49 10.80
N ALA A 17 3.49 6.80 9.90
CA ALA A 17 3.36 7.89 8.93
C ALA A 17 2.20 7.67 7.95
N LEU A 18 2.03 6.44 7.44
CA LEU A 18 0.91 6.06 6.58
C LEU A 18 -0.43 6.24 7.27
N MET A 19 -0.57 5.75 8.51
CA MET A 19 -1.80 5.90 9.29
C MET A 19 -2.13 7.36 9.56
N CYS A 20 -1.15 8.16 10.02
CA CYS A 20 -1.35 9.60 10.24
C CYS A 20 -1.76 10.32 8.94
N SER A 21 -1.22 9.94 7.79
CA SER A 21 -1.51 10.58 6.51
C SER A 21 -2.85 10.19 5.90
N ALA A 22 -3.39 9.02 6.24
CA ALA A 22 -4.56 8.44 5.59
C ALA A 22 -5.82 9.35 5.58
N PRO A 23 -6.23 10.02 6.69
CA PRO A 23 -7.39 10.91 6.64
C PRO A 23 -7.19 12.12 5.72
N ALA A 24 -5.94 12.53 5.53
CA ALA A 24 -5.62 13.68 4.70
C ALA A 24 -5.77 13.39 3.21
N VAL A 25 -5.47 12.16 2.77
CA VAL A 25 -5.53 11.77 1.35
C VAL A 25 -6.88 11.17 0.95
N THR A 26 -7.75 10.86 1.91
CA THR A 26 -9.10 10.33 1.69
C THR A 26 -9.99 11.36 0.98
N ARG A 27 -10.95 10.90 0.17
CA ARG A 27 -11.94 11.77 -0.49
C ARG A 27 -12.73 12.58 0.54
N PRO A 28 -13.05 13.87 0.28
CA PRO A 28 -13.86 14.67 1.20
C PRO A 28 -15.26 14.11 1.48
N THR A 29 -15.86 13.43 0.48
CA THR A 29 -17.18 12.80 0.58
C THR A 29 -17.19 11.45 1.29
N VAL A 30 -16.00 10.95 1.70
CA VAL A 30 -15.88 9.72 2.46
C VAL A 30 -14.94 9.97 3.63
N GLN A 31 -15.46 9.96 4.86
CA GLN A 31 -14.67 10.22 6.06
C GLN A 31 -14.65 8.97 6.95
N PHE A 32 -13.44 8.46 7.23
CA PHE A 32 -13.26 7.22 8.01
C PHE A 32 -14.11 6.04 7.50
N GLY A 33 -14.22 5.93 6.15
CA GLY A 33 -15.02 4.91 5.52
C GLY A 33 -16.54 5.11 5.59
N VAL A 34 -17.02 6.26 6.09
CA VAL A 34 -18.44 6.65 6.10
C VAL A 34 -18.68 7.62 4.96
N ARG A 35 -19.71 7.38 4.17
CA ARG A 35 -20.17 8.30 3.13
C ARG A 35 -20.79 9.54 3.80
N VAL A 36 -20.38 10.72 3.32
CA VAL A 36 -20.77 12.01 3.87
C VAL A 36 -21.16 12.94 2.71
N PRO A 37 -22.28 13.68 2.79
CA PRO A 37 -22.59 14.72 1.82
C PRO A 37 -21.50 15.79 1.79
N ARG A 38 -21.26 16.39 0.62
CA ARG A 38 -20.17 17.35 0.43
C ARG A 38 -20.31 18.57 1.38
N GLU A 39 -21.54 19.03 1.60
CA GLU A 39 -21.89 20.13 2.50
C GLU A 39 -21.56 19.82 3.96
N ARG A 40 -21.59 18.53 4.33
CA ARG A 40 -21.31 18.04 5.67
C ARG A 40 -19.85 17.58 5.86
N ALA A 41 -19.02 17.61 4.81
CA ALA A 41 -17.60 17.20 4.90
C ALA A 41 -16.79 17.99 5.95
N GLY A 42 -17.21 19.21 6.27
CA GLY A 42 -16.66 20.07 7.32
C GLY A 42 -17.41 20.04 8.65
N ALA A 43 -18.31 19.07 8.89
CA ALA A 43 -19.09 19.00 10.13
C ALA A 43 -18.20 18.96 11.39
N PRO A 44 -18.65 19.53 12.51
CA PRO A 44 -17.86 19.61 13.76
C PRO A 44 -17.38 18.24 14.24
N VAL A 45 -18.23 17.20 14.15
CA VAL A 45 -17.88 15.83 14.52
C VAL A 45 -16.71 15.30 13.67
N ILE A 46 -16.69 15.57 12.37
CA ILE A 46 -15.63 15.12 11.47
C ILE A 46 -14.30 15.80 11.82
N ARG A 47 -14.31 17.12 12.03
CA ARG A 47 -13.09 17.86 12.42
C ARG A 47 -12.54 17.37 13.75
N ARG A 48 -13.41 17.13 14.75
CA ARG A 48 -13.03 16.62 16.07
C ARG A 48 -12.43 15.23 15.97
N GLU A 49 -13.07 14.30 15.26
CA GLU A 49 -12.57 12.92 15.15
C GLU A 49 -11.31 12.84 14.29
N ARG A 50 -11.14 13.68 13.26
CA ARG A 50 -9.86 13.80 12.52
C ARG A 50 -8.73 14.23 13.43
N ARG A 51 -8.95 15.28 14.25
CA ARG A 51 -7.93 15.75 15.20
C ARG A 51 -7.62 14.68 16.26
N ALA A 52 -8.62 14.03 16.80
CA ALA A 52 -8.45 12.95 17.78
C ALA A 52 -7.71 11.74 17.17
N TYR A 53 -8.02 11.37 15.93
CA TYR A 53 -7.35 10.31 15.21
C TYR A 53 -5.86 10.63 15.01
N TYR A 54 -5.52 11.85 14.56
CA TYR A 54 -4.13 12.27 14.41
C TYR A 54 -3.33 12.13 15.70
N TRP A 55 -3.85 12.65 16.80
CA TRP A 55 -3.15 12.59 18.08
C TRP A 55 -2.99 11.15 18.59
N ARG A 56 -4.03 10.32 18.46
CA ARG A 56 -3.98 8.92 18.87
C ARG A 56 -2.98 8.13 18.03
N THR A 57 -3.04 8.24 16.72
CA THR A 57 -2.12 7.50 15.83
C THR A 57 -0.69 8.01 15.93
N ALA A 58 -0.47 9.31 16.13
CA ALA A 58 0.86 9.86 16.39
C ALA A 58 1.43 9.33 17.72
N ALA A 59 0.64 9.33 18.79
CA ALA A 59 1.06 8.78 20.10
C ALA A 59 1.39 7.28 20.00
N ILE A 60 0.53 6.49 19.32
CA ILE A 60 0.77 5.05 19.07
C ILE A 60 2.09 4.87 18.30
N GLY A 61 2.28 5.60 17.19
CA GLY A 61 3.49 5.51 16.37
C GLY A 61 4.76 5.87 17.15
N VAL A 62 4.72 6.92 17.97
CA VAL A 62 5.84 7.31 18.85
C VAL A 62 6.11 6.20 19.89
N CYS A 63 5.08 5.71 20.59
CA CYS A 63 5.26 4.64 21.57
C CYS A 63 5.83 3.36 20.93
N CYS A 64 5.28 2.92 19.81
CA CYS A 64 5.77 1.73 19.08
C CYS A 64 7.21 1.94 18.60
N THR A 65 7.55 3.13 18.12
CA THR A 65 8.91 3.46 17.69
C THR A 65 9.90 3.44 18.87
N VAL A 66 9.53 4.03 20.01
CA VAL A 66 10.35 4.00 21.23
C VAL A 66 10.58 2.56 21.67
N VAL A 67 9.52 1.74 21.74
CA VAL A 67 9.65 0.31 22.09
C VAL A 67 10.53 -0.41 21.06
N ALA A 68 10.35 -0.20 19.76
CA ALA A 68 11.17 -0.82 18.73
C ALA A 68 12.66 -0.43 18.86
N VAL A 69 12.95 0.83 19.22
CA VAL A 69 14.31 1.31 19.44
C VAL A 69 14.94 0.75 20.72
N THR A 70 14.20 0.68 21.83
CA THR A 70 14.72 0.20 23.11
C THR A 70 14.90 -1.31 23.14
N THR A 71 14.07 -2.04 22.40
CA THR A 71 14.12 -3.51 22.34
C THR A 71 15.00 -4.07 21.23
N ARG A 72 15.59 -3.21 20.40
CA ARG A 72 16.38 -3.60 19.21
C ARG A 72 17.55 -4.51 19.51
N ASP A 73 18.19 -4.36 20.67
CA ASP A 73 19.40 -5.08 21.05
C ASP A 73 19.08 -6.47 21.64
N TYR A 74 17.80 -6.75 21.97
CA TYR A 74 17.35 -8.06 22.43
C TYR A 74 17.26 -9.12 21.31
N GLY A 75 17.66 -8.78 20.06
CA GLY A 75 17.95 -9.71 18.96
C GLY A 75 16.77 -10.50 18.39
N SER A 76 15.56 -10.34 18.90
CA SER A 76 14.40 -11.12 18.47
C SER A 76 13.68 -10.46 17.28
N TRP A 77 13.88 -11.03 16.10
CA TRP A 77 13.22 -10.61 14.85
C TRP A 77 11.68 -10.64 14.93
N TRP A 78 11.10 -11.48 15.80
CA TRP A 78 9.66 -11.58 16.01
C TRP A 78 9.08 -10.40 16.80
N LEU A 79 9.88 -9.78 17.69
CA LEU A 79 9.43 -8.65 18.51
C LEU A 79 9.06 -7.43 17.67
N SER A 80 9.89 -7.07 16.68
CA SER A 80 9.59 -5.99 15.74
C SER A 80 8.30 -6.24 14.95
N ARG A 81 8.02 -7.50 14.63
CA ARG A 81 6.76 -7.88 13.94
C ARG A 81 5.55 -7.77 14.85
N ILE A 82 5.68 -8.15 16.13
CA ILE A 82 4.60 -7.97 17.12
C ILE A 82 4.31 -6.48 17.31
N ILE A 83 5.34 -5.65 17.48
CA ILE A 83 5.16 -4.20 17.60
C ILE A 83 4.41 -3.65 16.39
N LEU A 84 4.78 -4.04 15.19
CA LEU A 84 4.12 -3.63 13.95
C LEU A 84 2.64 -4.07 13.90
N LEU A 85 2.35 -5.31 14.29
CA LEU A 85 0.98 -5.82 14.35
C LEU A 85 0.13 -5.08 15.39
N LEU A 86 0.71 -4.77 16.56
CA LEU A 86 0.04 -3.98 17.59
C LEU A 86 -0.24 -2.55 17.12
N GLU A 87 0.70 -1.93 16.41
CA GLU A 87 0.52 -0.60 15.83
C GLU A 87 -0.62 -0.60 14.80
N LEU A 88 -0.64 -1.59 13.90
CA LEU A 88 -1.71 -1.77 12.91
C LEU A 88 -3.06 -1.98 13.58
N ALA A 89 -3.14 -2.86 14.58
CA ALA A 89 -4.38 -3.14 15.32
C ALA A 89 -4.89 -1.91 16.07
N ALA A 90 -4.01 -1.17 16.74
CA ALA A 90 -4.37 0.05 17.46
C ALA A 90 -4.83 1.16 16.50
N GLY A 91 -4.17 1.34 15.37
CA GLY A 91 -4.59 2.28 14.34
C GLY A 91 -5.94 1.94 13.72
N LEU A 92 -6.20 0.65 13.46
CA LEU A 92 -7.52 0.17 13.04
C LEU A 92 -8.57 0.44 14.11
N GLY A 93 -8.26 0.22 15.39
CA GLY A 93 -9.14 0.57 16.51
C GLY A 93 -9.51 2.06 16.51
N CYS A 94 -8.53 2.95 16.33
CA CYS A 94 -8.74 4.39 16.21
C CYS A 94 -9.68 4.76 15.05
N LEU A 95 -9.48 4.11 13.89
CA LEU A 95 -10.34 4.29 12.72
C LEU A 95 -11.78 3.85 12.99
N LEU A 96 -11.98 2.67 13.59
CA LEU A 96 -13.31 2.13 13.89
C LEU A 96 -14.06 2.99 14.92
N VAL A 97 -13.36 3.56 15.91
CA VAL A 97 -13.94 4.50 16.87
C VAL A 97 -14.41 5.78 16.16
N ALA A 98 -13.56 6.39 15.32
CA ALA A 98 -13.94 7.58 14.57
C ALA A 98 -15.12 7.31 13.62
N ARG A 99 -15.08 6.15 12.91
CA ARG A 99 -16.18 5.70 12.05
C ARG A 99 -17.50 5.61 12.80
N ARG A 100 -17.53 4.89 13.94
CA ARG A 100 -18.76 4.70 14.74
C ARG A 100 -19.41 6.03 15.14
N LYS A 101 -18.59 6.98 15.59
CA LYS A 101 -19.08 8.30 16.00
C LYS A 101 -19.64 9.12 14.83
N ILE A 102 -18.96 9.09 13.67
CA ILE A 102 -19.43 9.81 12.49
C ILE A 102 -20.71 9.17 11.95
N ALA A 103 -20.78 7.82 11.90
CA ALA A 103 -21.95 7.10 11.46
C ALA A 103 -23.16 7.39 12.37
N ALA A 104 -22.98 7.38 13.68
CA ALA A 104 -24.06 7.68 14.64
C ALA A 104 -24.66 9.09 14.43
N VAL A 105 -23.82 10.11 14.21
CA VAL A 105 -24.30 11.47 13.92
C VAL A 105 -24.97 11.54 12.55
N LYS A 106 -24.39 10.87 11.54
CA LYS A 106 -24.99 10.77 10.19
C LYS A 106 -26.41 10.21 10.24
N ASP A 107 -26.61 9.13 11.01
CA ASP A 107 -27.90 8.44 11.10
C ASP A 107 -28.89 9.28 11.94
N ALA A 108 -28.46 9.87 13.06
CA ALA A 108 -29.30 10.72 13.90
C ALA A 108 -29.77 11.99 13.17
N ASP A 109 -28.91 12.63 12.39
CA ASP A 109 -29.21 13.87 11.66
C ASP A 109 -29.82 13.58 10.27
N GLY A 110 -29.97 12.33 9.84
CA GLY A 110 -30.56 11.96 8.55
C GLY A 110 -29.84 12.58 7.35
N TRP A 111 -28.50 12.59 7.31
CA TRP A 111 -27.70 13.34 6.34
C TRP A 111 -28.02 13.07 4.87
N PHE A 112 -28.65 11.95 4.55
CA PHE A 112 -29.07 11.58 3.20
C PHE A 112 -30.60 11.53 3.01
N ALA A 113 -31.38 11.99 3.98
CA ALA A 113 -32.83 12.04 3.86
C ALA A 113 -33.24 12.93 2.68
N GLY A 114 -34.04 12.39 1.77
CA GLY A 114 -34.53 13.10 0.58
C GLY A 114 -33.55 13.21 -0.60
N LEU A 115 -32.29 12.74 -0.50
CA LEU A 115 -31.35 12.76 -1.61
C LEU A 115 -31.52 11.52 -2.50
N ARG A 116 -31.84 11.71 -3.79
CA ARG A 116 -31.86 10.64 -4.79
C ARG A 116 -30.45 10.25 -5.19
N GLN A 117 -30.16 8.96 -5.19
CA GLN A 117 -28.90 8.41 -5.73
C GLN A 117 -29.02 8.31 -7.25
N THR A 118 -28.16 8.99 -7.98
CA THR A 118 -28.08 8.91 -9.45
C THR A 118 -26.76 8.28 -9.82
N ALA A 119 -26.78 7.11 -10.46
CA ALA A 119 -25.59 6.52 -11.05
C ALA A 119 -25.36 7.14 -12.44
N VAL A 120 -24.21 7.78 -12.66
CA VAL A 120 -23.79 8.24 -13.97
C VAL A 120 -22.71 7.33 -14.51
N ALA A 121 -22.94 6.74 -15.68
CA ALA A 121 -21.93 5.98 -16.40
C ALA A 121 -21.28 6.90 -17.46
N ASP A 122 -19.99 7.18 -17.29
CA ASP A 122 -19.21 7.81 -18.35
C ASP A 122 -18.71 6.74 -19.34
N THR A 123 -19.20 6.79 -20.56
CA THR A 123 -18.82 5.88 -21.65
C THR A 123 -17.45 6.24 -22.24
N SER A 124 -16.94 7.45 -22.01
CA SER A 124 -15.65 7.93 -22.53
C SER A 124 -14.46 7.09 -22.05
N TRP A 125 -14.60 6.46 -20.88
CA TRP A 125 -13.56 5.55 -20.36
C TRP A 125 -13.36 4.29 -21.22
N ARG A 126 -14.43 3.84 -21.92
CA ARG A 126 -14.35 2.68 -22.81
C ARG A 126 -13.78 3.03 -24.18
N THR A 127 -14.08 4.24 -24.69
CA THR A 127 -13.65 4.68 -26.01
C THR A 127 -12.23 5.22 -26.03
N ASP A 128 -11.79 5.85 -24.91
CA ASP A 128 -10.45 6.41 -24.75
C ASP A 128 -9.85 5.96 -23.41
N SER A 129 -9.47 4.68 -23.35
CA SER A 129 -8.85 4.10 -22.16
C SER A 129 -7.43 4.63 -21.93
N PRO A 130 -7.06 5.00 -20.70
CA PRO A 130 -5.71 5.45 -20.40
C PRO A 130 -4.70 4.32 -20.67
N ARG A 131 -3.57 4.66 -21.28
CA ARG A 131 -2.51 3.70 -21.59
C ARG A 131 -1.64 3.48 -20.37
N PHE A 132 -1.39 2.22 -20.05
CA PHE A 132 -0.45 1.84 -18.99
C PHE A 132 0.98 2.31 -19.34
N PRO A 133 1.71 2.95 -18.41
CA PRO A 133 3.04 3.52 -18.70
C PRO A 133 4.15 2.45 -18.69
N VAL A 134 4.17 1.56 -19.67
CA VAL A 134 5.09 0.41 -19.77
C VAL A 134 6.56 0.81 -19.62
N ARG A 135 6.95 1.99 -20.10
CA ARG A 135 8.33 2.49 -20.01
C ARG A 135 8.85 2.58 -18.56
N TRP A 136 7.95 2.71 -17.58
CA TRP A 136 8.32 2.78 -16.17
C TRP A 136 8.65 1.42 -15.56
N LEU A 137 8.50 0.32 -16.31
CA LEU A 137 9.01 -1.01 -15.94
C LEU A 137 10.50 -1.16 -16.25
N ILE A 138 11.06 -0.36 -17.18
CA ILE A 138 12.45 -0.47 -17.61
C ILE A 138 13.43 -0.43 -16.43
N PRO A 139 13.32 0.49 -15.44
CA PRO A 139 14.24 0.51 -14.30
C PRO A 139 14.22 -0.79 -13.49
N ALA A 140 13.04 -1.35 -13.19
CA ALA A 140 12.91 -2.61 -12.46
C ALA A 140 13.53 -3.76 -13.22
N LEU A 141 13.24 -3.90 -14.53
CA LEU A 141 13.81 -4.94 -15.38
C LEU A 141 15.33 -4.81 -15.52
N ALA A 142 15.85 -3.59 -15.58
CA ALA A 142 17.29 -3.35 -15.62
C ALA A 142 17.97 -3.79 -14.31
N VAL A 143 17.36 -3.52 -13.15
CA VAL A 143 17.87 -3.97 -11.86
C VAL A 143 17.84 -5.51 -11.76
N ILE A 144 16.74 -6.14 -12.20
CA ILE A 144 16.63 -7.61 -12.23
C ILE A 144 17.73 -8.21 -13.12
N ALA A 145 17.93 -7.65 -14.32
CA ALA A 145 18.99 -8.09 -15.22
C ALA A 145 20.39 -7.95 -14.60
N ALA A 146 20.65 -6.82 -13.92
CA ALA A 146 21.88 -6.61 -13.18
C ALA A 146 22.05 -7.64 -12.04
N THR A 147 20.98 -7.94 -11.30
CA THR A 147 20.99 -8.96 -10.24
C THR A 147 21.34 -10.34 -10.80
N VAL A 148 20.73 -10.73 -11.93
CA VAL A 148 21.03 -12.01 -12.61
C VAL A 148 22.48 -12.05 -13.07
N ALA A 149 22.97 -10.99 -13.72
CA ALA A 149 24.34 -10.92 -14.22
C ALA A 149 25.38 -11.03 -13.09
N VAL A 150 25.22 -10.24 -12.03
CA VAL A 150 26.14 -10.28 -10.87
C VAL A 150 26.04 -11.65 -10.16
N GLY A 151 24.81 -12.16 -9.98
CA GLY A 151 24.58 -13.47 -9.38
C GLY A 151 25.29 -14.59 -10.16
N ALA A 152 25.15 -14.63 -11.49
CA ALA A 152 25.81 -15.61 -12.34
C ALA A 152 27.35 -15.53 -12.25
N LEU A 153 27.91 -14.33 -12.27
CA LEU A 153 29.36 -14.11 -12.16
C LEU A 153 29.91 -14.54 -10.80
N ARG A 154 29.15 -14.33 -9.73
CA ARG A 154 29.61 -14.62 -8.36
C ARG A 154 29.34 -16.05 -7.92
N TYR A 155 28.35 -16.72 -8.54
CA TYR A 155 27.88 -18.05 -8.13
C TYR A 155 28.97 -19.12 -7.97
N PRO A 156 29.97 -19.23 -8.87
CA PRO A 156 31.04 -20.24 -8.71
C PRO A 156 31.87 -20.06 -7.44
N GLY A 157 32.15 -18.81 -7.06
CA GLY A 157 32.96 -18.46 -5.88
C GLY A 157 32.20 -18.41 -4.55
N LEU A 158 30.87 -18.63 -4.54
CA LEU A 158 30.08 -18.58 -3.33
C LEU A 158 30.25 -19.85 -2.49
N PRO A 159 30.29 -19.73 -1.14
CA PRO A 159 30.26 -20.87 -0.23
C PRO A 159 28.98 -21.69 -0.46
N ALA A 160 29.03 -23.01 -0.24
CA ALA A 160 27.88 -23.90 -0.46
C ALA A 160 26.63 -23.47 0.31
N HIS A 161 26.81 -22.83 1.47
CA HIS A 161 25.73 -22.30 2.30
C HIS A 161 25.97 -20.82 2.60
N THR A 162 24.95 -20.00 2.42
CA THR A 162 24.95 -18.56 2.75
C THR A 162 24.21 -18.32 4.05
N VAL A 163 24.76 -17.45 4.91
CA VAL A 163 24.09 -17.05 6.18
C VAL A 163 22.97 -16.06 5.82
N THR A 164 21.73 -16.49 6.03
CA THR A 164 20.54 -15.69 5.72
C THR A 164 19.95 -14.97 6.95
N GLY A 165 20.48 -15.27 8.15
CA GLY A 165 20.09 -14.66 9.42
C GLY A 165 20.79 -15.30 10.60
N PRO A 166 20.58 -14.81 11.84
CA PRO A 166 21.17 -15.43 13.03
C PRO A 166 20.78 -16.91 13.15
N GLY A 167 21.77 -17.81 13.04
CA GLY A 167 21.55 -19.26 13.11
C GLY A 167 20.91 -19.90 11.87
N HIS A 168 20.62 -19.14 10.81
CA HIS A 168 20.02 -19.65 9.60
C HIS A 168 21.01 -19.65 8.43
N ARG A 169 21.15 -20.81 7.79
CA ARG A 169 21.95 -20.98 6.58
C ARG A 169 21.05 -21.53 5.47
N ALA A 170 21.18 -21.01 4.27
CA ALA A 170 20.49 -21.53 3.10
C ALA A 170 21.51 -21.97 2.04
N PRO A 171 21.22 -23.02 1.25
CA PRO A 171 22.03 -23.38 0.10
C PRO A 171 22.15 -22.18 -0.85
N LYS A 172 23.35 -21.96 -1.41
CA LYS A 172 23.62 -20.85 -2.31
C LYS A 172 22.67 -20.81 -3.51
N SER A 173 22.27 -21.96 -4.03
CA SER A 173 21.31 -22.08 -5.14
C SER A 173 19.93 -21.55 -4.77
N VAL A 174 19.38 -21.94 -3.63
CA VAL A 174 18.06 -21.54 -3.16
C VAL A 174 18.04 -20.03 -2.92
N PHE A 175 19.03 -19.50 -2.20
CA PHE A 175 19.10 -18.06 -1.92
C PHE A 175 19.18 -17.22 -3.20
N SER A 176 20.08 -17.57 -4.13
CA SER A 176 20.27 -16.83 -5.38
C SER A 176 19.02 -16.85 -6.26
N VAL A 177 18.31 -17.97 -6.33
CA VAL A 177 17.03 -18.07 -7.05
C VAL A 177 15.94 -17.27 -6.36
N LEU A 178 15.83 -17.31 -5.02
CA LEU A 178 14.79 -16.61 -4.28
C LEU A 178 14.89 -15.08 -4.42
N VAL A 179 16.09 -14.51 -4.50
CA VAL A 179 16.26 -13.07 -4.70
C VAL A 179 15.69 -12.65 -6.06
N VAL A 180 16.09 -13.32 -7.14
CA VAL A 180 15.61 -13.01 -8.50
C VAL A 180 14.10 -13.29 -8.63
N ALA A 181 13.64 -14.43 -8.10
CA ALA A 181 12.23 -14.78 -8.10
C ALA A 181 11.39 -13.75 -7.32
N GLY A 182 11.91 -13.24 -6.19
CA GLY A 182 11.28 -12.17 -5.40
C GLY A 182 11.15 -10.86 -6.18
N GLN A 183 12.20 -10.44 -6.87
CA GLN A 183 12.16 -9.25 -7.73
C GLN A 183 11.15 -9.41 -8.87
N LEU A 184 11.18 -10.54 -9.59
CA LEU A 184 10.21 -10.83 -10.66
C LEU A 184 8.78 -10.85 -10.12
N TYR A 185 8.58 -11.50 -8.98
CA TYR A 185 7.25 -11.56 -8.34
C TYR A 185 6.73 -10.17 -7.98
N LEU A 186 7.53 -9.34 -7.30
CA LEU A 186 7.12 -7.98 -6.92
C LEU A 186 6.79 -7.14 -8.15
N THR A 187 7.65 -7.16 -9.16
CA THR A 187 7.43 -6.42 -10.40
C THR A 187 6.17 -6.90 -11.13
N ALA A 188 5.97 -8.22 -11.25
CA ALA A 188 4.79 -8.79 -11.89
C ALA A 188 3.51 -8.51 -11.09
N LEU A 189 3.53 -8.68 -9.77
CA LEU A 189 2.38 -8.45 -8.89
C LEU A 189 1.88 -7.01 -9.00
N TRP A 190 2.74 -6.04 -8.75
CA TRP A 190 2.34 -4.64 -8.74
C TRP A 190 1.96 -4.13 -10.13
N SER A 191 2.65 -4.57 -11.17
CA SER A 191 2.29 -4.24 -12.55
C SER A 191 0.96 -4.85 -12.94
N GLY A 192 0.72 -6.12 -12.60
CA GLY A 192 -0.53 -6.83 -12.85
C GLY A 192 -1.71 -6.20 -12.12
N LEU A 193 -1.55 -5.86 -10.83
CA LEU A 193 -2.59 -5.15 -10.07
C LEU A 193 -2.91 -3.80 -10.70
N MET A 194 -1.91 -3.03 -11.13
CA MET A 194 -2.16 -1.76 -11.82
C MET A 194 -2.83 -1.95 -13.19
N LEU A 195 -2.50 -3.00 -13.94
CA LEU A 195 -3.21 -3.31 -15.19
C LEU A 195 -4.69 -3.63 -14.95
N ILE A 196 -5.03 -4.34 -13.86
CA ILE A 196 -6.42 -4.56 -13.45
C ILE A 196 -7.10 -3.23 -13.15
N VAL A 197 -6.43 -2.32 -12.43
CA VAL A 197 -6.96 -0.98 -12.14
C VAL A 197 -7.21 -0.18 -13.42
N TYR A 198 -6.28 -0.20 -14.39
CA TYR A 198 -6.46 0.50 -15.69
C TYR A 198 -7.66 -0.02 -16.48
N ARG A 199 -8.01 -1.29 -16.31
CA ARG A 199 -9.19 -1.92 -16.95
C ARG A 199 -10.47 -1.79 -16.13
N SER A 200 -10.37 -1.39 -14.86
CA SER A 200 -11.52 -1.23 -13.97
C SER A 200 -12.26 0.07 -14.26
N ARG A 201 -13.57 0.09 -14.02
CA ARG A 201 -14.39 1.30 -14.12
C ARG A 201 -13.99 2.28 -13.01
N PRO A 202 -13.65 3.53 -13.34
CA PRO A 202 -13.39 4.54 -12.33
C PRO A 202 -14.68 4.96 -11.60
N ASP A 203 -14.52 5.41 -10.35
CA ASP A 203 -15.59 6.10 -9.62
C ASP A 203 -15.58 7.57 -10.03
N ILE A 204 -16.55 7.97 -10.85
CA ILE A 204 -16.66 9.33 -11.43
C ILE A 204 -17.75 10.08 -10.68
N GLU A 205 -17.49 11.36 -10.36
CA GLU A 205 -18.49 12.24 -9.73
C GLU A 205 -19.55 12.64 -10.78
N ALA A 206 -20.82 12.35 -10.47
CA ALA A 206 -21.94 12.63 -11.38
C ALA A 206 -22.17 14.14 -11.63
N ALA A 207 -21.73 15.01 -10.71
CA ALA A 207 -21.88 16.44 -10.83
C ALA A 207 -21.02 17.08 -11.94
N ASP A 208 -19.84 16.50 -12.22
CA ASP A 208 -18.94 16.93 -13.29
C ASP A 208 -18.13 15.72 -13.79
N PRO A 209 -18.73 14.89 -14.67
CA PRO A 209 -18.12 13.66 -15.14
C PRO A 209 -16.81 13.92 -15.91
N ALA A 210 -16.77 14.95 -16.75
CA ALA A 210 -15.62 15.24 -17.61
C ALA A 210 -14.39 15.66 -16.79
N ALA A 211 -14.54 16.62 -15.87
CA ALA A 211 -13.43 17.05 -15.02
C ALA A 211 -13.03 15.95 -14.02
N SER A 212 -13.98 15.17 -13.53
CA SER A 212 -13.71 14.02 -12.65
C SER A 212 -12.89 12.94 -13.37
N THR A 213 -13.25 12.62 -14.61
CA THR A 213 -12.50 11.68 -15.45
C THR A 213 -11.07 12.17 -15.70
N LEU A 214 -10.89 13.46 -16.01
CA LEU A 214 -9.56 14.03 -16.24
C LEU A 214 -8.71 14.02 -14.97
N ARG A 215 -9.28 14.37 -13.81
CA ARG A 215 -8.61 14.30 -12.51
C ARG A 215 -8.18 12.85 -12.19
N TYR A 216 -9.08 11.90 -12.40
CA TYR A 216 -8.80 10.48 -12.16
C TYR A 216 -7.69 9.95 -13.08
N ARG A 217 -7.68 10.30 -14.37
CA ARG A 217 -6.60 9.95 -15.32
C ARG A 217 -5.25 10.48 -14.88
N ARG A 218 -5.18 11.76 -14.46
CA ARG A 218 -3.96 12.38 -13.94
C ARG A 218 -3.47 11.68 -12.65
N PHE A 219 -4.39 11.40 -11.74
CA PHE A 219 -4.10 10.65 -10.53
C PHE A 219 -3.56 9.26 -10.84
N LEU A 220 -4.26 8.50 -11.68
CA LEU A 220 -3.89 7.14 -12.06
C LEU A 220 -2.48 7.10 -12.67
N ALA A 221 -2.19 8.01 -13.61
CA ALA A 221 -0.89 8.09 -14.24
C ALA A 221 0.24 8.45 -13.24
N ALA A 222 0.01 9.46 -12.38
CA ALA A 222 1.01 9.87 -11.39
C ALA A 222 1.25 8.79 -10.32
N PHE A 223 0.18 8.19 -9.81
CA PHE A 223 0.25 7.14 -8.80
C PHE A 223 0.95 5.89 -9.35
N THR A 224 0.59 5.46 -10.57
CA THR A 224 1.23 4.30 -11.20
C THR A 224 2.72 4.52 -11.41
N ARG A 225 3.13 5.70 -11.89
CA ARG A 225 4.56 6.03 -12.05
C ARG A 225 5.30 5.96 -10.71
N ALA A 226 4.73 6.56 -9.67
CA ALA A 226 5.34 6.53 -8.34
C ALA A 226 5.41 5.10 -7.78
N LEU A 227 4.37 4.29 -7.99
CA LEU A 227 4.35 2.89 -7.56
C LEU A 227 5.38 2.03 -8.31
N LEU A 228 5.49 2.17 -9.64
CA LEU A 228 6.49 1.44 -10.41
C LEU A 228 7.93 1.88 -10.06
N THR A 229 8.12 3.17 -9.71
CA THR A 229 9.40 3.64 -9.16
C THR A 229 9.68 3.00 -7.80
N LEU A 230 8.69 2.91 -6.91
CA LEU A 230 8.84 2.20 -5.63
C LEU A 230 9.23 0.72 -5.86
N VAL A 231 8.58 0.03 -6.81
CA VAL A 231 8.91 -1.35 -7.15
C VAL A 231 10.36 -1.47 -7.62
N ALA A 232 10.82 -0.61 -8.53
CA ALA A 232 12.21 -0.59 -8.96
C ALA A 232 13.19 -0.34 -7.79
N LEU A 233 12.83 0.54 -6.86
CA LEU A 233 13.62 0.79 -5.65
C LEU A 233 13.59 -0.38 -4.65
N MET A 234 12.48 -1.14 -4.58
CA MET A 234 12.44 -2.41 -3.84
C MET A 234 13.38 -3.45 -4.48
N ASP A 235 13.41 -3.52 -5.81
CA ASP A 235 14.35 -4.40 -6.52
C ASP A 235 15.81 -3.99 -6.29
N VAL A 236 16.12 -2.69 -6.24
CA VAL A 236 17.44 -2.18 -5.82
C VAL A 236 17.78 -2.62 -4.38
N SER A 237 16.81 -2.55 -3.47
CA SER A 237 17.02 -3.00 -2.09
C SER A 237 17.33 -4.49 -2.02
N LEU A 238 16.62 -5.32 -2.79
CA LEU A 238 16.89 -6.76 -2.88
C LEU A 238 18.27 -7.03 -3.51
N LEU A 239 18.67 -6.27 -4.54
CA LEU A 239 20.01 -6.35 -5.12
C LEU A 239 21.09 -6.01 -4.07
N LEU A 240 20.91 -4.94 -3.29
CA LEU A 240 21.86 -4.55 -2.24
C LEU A 240 21.99 -5.64 -1.16
N VAL A 241 20.86 -6.29 -0.78
CA VAL A 241 20.88 -7.44 0.12
C VAL A 241 21.67 -8.59 -0.52
N ALA A 242 21.40 -8.91 -1.78
CA ALA A 242 22.08 -9.97 -2.50
C ALA A 242 23.60 -9.71 -2.63
N LEU A 243 24.00 -8.49 -2.98
CA LEU A 243 25.42 -8.10 -3.08
C LEU A 243 26.16 -8.27 -1.75
N ARG A 244 25.50 -7.96 -0.63
CA ARG A 244 26.04 -8.20 0.70
C ARG A 244 26.21 -9.71 0.96
N ASP A 245 25.18 -10.47 0.71
CA ASP A 245 25.15 -11.91 1.00
C ASP A 245 26.02 -12.71 0.01
N TRP A 246 26.26 -12.18 -1.19
CA TRP A 246 27.26 -12.67 -2.16
C TRP A 246 28.69 -12.16 -1.88
N GLN A 247 28.90 -11.50 -0.74
CA GLN A 247 30.22 -11.03 -0.31
C GLN A 247 30.88 -10.08 -1.31
N VAL A 248 30.09 -9.34 -2.11
CA VAL A 248 30.59 -8.31 -3.02
C VAL A 248 31.06 -7.10 -2.21
N TYR A 249 30.33 -6.79 -1.14
CA TYR A 249 30.73 -5.77 -0.16
C TYR A 249 30.38 -6.19 1.26
N GLN A 250 31.17 -5.72 2.23
CA GLN A 250 30.99 -6.01 3.65
C GLN A 250 30.62 -4.71 4.40
N PRO A 251 29.33 -4.42 4.58
CA PRO A 251 28.92 -3.17 5.21
C PRO A 251 29.24 -3.18 6.71
N SER A 252 29.87 -2.11 7.20
CA SER A 252 30.11 -1.85 8.62
C SER A 252 29.21 -0.70 9.11
N GLY A 253 28.91 -0.67 10.40
CA GLY A 253 28.18 0.43 11.03
C GLY A 253 26.86 0.75 10.31
N ILE A 254 26.70 2.02 9.93
CA ILE A 254 25.52 2.56 9.23
C ILE A 254 25.31 1.93 7.84
N GLY A 255 26.37 1.45 7.19
CA GLY A 255 26.28 0.83 5.86
C GLY A 255 25.36 -0.38 5.80
N ARG A 256 25.09 -1.04 6.92
CA ARG A 256 24.10 -2.13 7.00
C ARG A 256 22.65 -1.69 6.75
N ALA A 257 22.35 -0.40 6.94
CA ALA A 257 21.03 0.16 6.66
C ALA A 257 20.84 0.55 5.18
N LEU A 258 21.90 0.50 4.37
CA LEU A 258 21.88 0.89 2.96
C LEU A 258 20.72 0.25 2.16
N PRO A 259 20.39 -1.06 2.33
CA PRO A 259 19.26 -1.66 1.60
C PRO A 259 17.89 -1.06 1.95
N ALA A 260 17.73 -0.41 3.10
CA ALA A 260 16.45 0.20 3.47
C ALA A 260 16.21 1.56 2.80
N LEU A 261 17.26 2.26 2.37
CA LEU A 261 17.17 3.61 1.83
C LEU A 261 16.36 3.70 0.51
N PRO A 262 16.54 2.81 -0.49
CA PRO A 262 15.75 2.88 -1.71
C PRO A 262 14.26 2.70 -1.44
N VAL A 263 13.87 1.73 -0.60
CA VAL A 263 12.45 1.54 -0.23
C VAL A 263 11.93 2.76 0.50
N ALA A 264 12.68 3.33 1.44
CA ALA A 264 12.30 4.54 2.16
C ALA A 264 12.04 5.70 1.18
N ALA A 265 12.95 5.93 0.24
CA ALA A 265 12.79 6.97 -0.78
C ALA A 265 11.55 6.73 -1.66
N GLY A 266 11.30 5.49 -2.07
CA GLY A 266 10.12 5.13 -2.86
C GLY A 266 8.81 5.31 -2.10
N VAL A 267 8.77 4.95 -0.81
CA VAL A 267 7.61 5.19 0.06
C VAL A 267 7.35 6.68 0.23
N VAL A 268 8.39 7.49 0.49
CA VAL A 268 8.26 8.95 0.60
C VAL A 268 7.73 9.55 -0.71
N LEU A 269 8.23 9.12 -1.87
CA LEU A 269 7.75 9.55 -3.17
C LEU A 269 6.26 9.20 -3.36
N LEU A 270 5.88 7.96 -3.08
CA LEU A 270 4.49 7.51 -3.21
C LEU A 270 3.55 8.30 -2.29
N LEU A 271 3.96 8.53 -1.04
CA LEU A 271 3.23 9.36 -0.08
C LEU A 271 3.11 10.81 -0.56
N ALA A 272 4.16 11.41 -1.08
CA ALA A 272 4.14 12.76 -1.61
C ALA A 272 3.16 12.90 -2.79
N VAL A 273 3.13 11.92 -3.70
CA VAL A 273 2.16 11.87 -4.80
C VAL A 273 0.75 11.69 -4.27
N ALA A 274 0.53 10.78 -3.31
CA ALA A 274 -0.76 10.56 -2.66
C ALA A 274 -1.28 11.83 -1.96
N GLN A 275 -0.42 12.53 -1.23
CA GLN A 275 -0.76 13.78 -0.53
C GLN A 275 -1.14 14.91 -1.50
N ARG A 276 -0.42 15.03 -2.62
CA ARG A 276 -0.70 16.04 -3.64
C ARG A 276 -1.98 15.76 -4.42
N ALA A 277 -2.18 14.51 -4.81
CA ALA A 277 -3.30 14.12 -5.66
C ALA A 277 -4.59 13.83 -4.89
N GLY A 278 -4.50 13.28 -3.69
CA GLY A 278 -5.65 12.72 -2.95
C GLY A 278 -6.22 11.47 -3.64
N GLN A 279 -7.11 10.76 -2.97
CA GLN A 279 -7.77 9.58 -3.54
C GLN A 279 -8.58 9.94 -4.79
N GLY A 280 -8.30 9.26 -5.90
CA GLY A 280 -8.98 9.48 -7.19
C GLY A 280 -8.74 10.87 -7.79
N GLY A 281 -7.70 11.60 -7.37
CA GLY A 281 -7.40 12.94 -7.85
C GLY A 281 -8.23 14.05 -7.18
N SER A 282 -8.84 13.77 -6.03
CA SER A 282 -9.73 14.70 -5.33
C SER A 282 -9.10 16.05 -4.93
N ARG A 283 -7.78 16.15 -4.98
CA ARG A 283 -7.01 17.38 -4.71
C ARG A 283 -6.42 18.04 -5.94
N LEU A 284 -6.50 17.37 -7.09
CA LEU A 284 -6.02 17.93 -8.36
C LEU A 284 -7.06 18.92 -8.90
N ASN A 285 -6.67 20.18 -9.03
CA ASN A 285 -7.49 21.33 -9.39
C ASN A 285 -8.43 21.80 -8.27
N GLY A 286 -7.93 22.79 -7.50
CA GLY A 286 -8.67 23.44 -6.42
C GLY A 286 -10.00 24.05 -6.89
N ASN A 287 -10.94 24.11 -5.95
CA ASN A 287 -12.17 24.89 -6.00
C ASN A 287 -13.08 24.69 -7.21
N VAL A 288 -13.76 23.57 -7.29
CA VAL A 288 -15.08 23.57 -7.92
C VAL A 288 -16.09 24.06 -6.86
N ARG A 289 -16.09 25.39 -6.61
CA ARG A 289 -17.15 26.06 -5.88
C ARG A 289 -18.35 26.13 -6.81
N GLY A 290 -19.48 25.56 -6.40
CA GLY A 290 -20.78 25.83 -7.01
C GLY A 290 -21.42 24.71 -7.83
N LEU A 291 -20.94 23.47 -7.78
CA LEU A 291 -21.63 22.35 -8.43
C LEU A 291 -22.62 21.67 -7.49
N ALA A 292 -23.77 21.28 -8.07
CA ALA A 292 -24.86 20.60 -7.42
C ALA A 292 -24.41 19.36 -6.59
N PRO A 293 -25.20 18.92 -5.58
CA PRO A 293 -24.85 17.77 -4.77
C PRO A 293 -24.53 16.57 -5.66
N ALA A 294 -23.30 16.08 -5.58
CA ALA A 294 -22.86 14.93 -6.36
C ALA A 294 -23.65 13.71 -5.90
N ALA A 295 -24.49 13.20 -6.76
CA ALA A 295 -25.09 11.88 -6.60
C ALA A 295 -23.95 10.84 -6.60
N GLY A 296 -23.84 10.07 -5.52
CA GLY A 296 -22.83 9.03 -5.40
C GLY A 296 -23.11 7.86 -6.33
N THR A 297 -22.08 7.06 -6.61
CA THR A 297 -22.22 5.79 -7.31
C THR A 297 -22.84 4.74 -6.35
N ASP A 298 -23.46 3.66 -6.88
CA ASP A 298 -23.94 2.54 -6.05
C ASP A 298 -22.82 1.94 -5.16
N ARG A 299 -21.56 2.05 -5.59
CA ARG A 299 -20.37 1.63 -4.83
C ARG A 299 -20.14 2.45 -3.56
N ASP A 300 -20.72 3.65 -3.46
CA ASP A 300 -20.65 4.50 -2.28
C ASP A 300 -21.69 4.14 -1.20
N ASP A 301 -22.58 3.17 -1.44
CA ASP A 301 -23.52 2.70 -0.43
C ASP A 301 -22.76 1.97 0.71
N ASP A 302 -23.01 2.40 1.94
CA ASP A 302 -22.35 1.87 3.13
C ASP A 302 -22.66 0.39 3.40
N ARG A 303 -23.77 -0.15 2.85
CA ARG A 303 -24.16 -1.56 3.00
C ARG A 303 -23.12 -2.53 2.44
N PHE A 304 -22.41 -2.14 1.37
CA PHE A 304 -21.37 -2.95 0.73
C PHE A 304 -20.00 -2.83 1.40
N TRP A 305 -19.85 -1.92 2.36
CA TRP A 305 -18.57 -1.64 3.01
C TRP A 305 -18.52 -2.15 4.44
N LYS A 306 -17.95 -3.34 4.64
CA LYS A 306 -17.77 -3.92 5.97
C LYS A 306 -16.70 -3.15 6.73
N ALA A 307 -17.05 -2.70 7.95
CA ALA A 307 -16.23 -1.81 8.77
C ALA A 307 -15.75 -0.52 8.05
N GLY A 308 -16.35 -0.16 6.90
CA GLY A 308 -15.96 0.99 6.06
C GLY A 308 -14.65 0.82 5.31
N LEU A 309 -14.06 -0.36 5.34
CA LEU A 309 -12.78 -0.69 4.71
C LEU A 309 -12.91 -1.75 3.63
N LEU A 310 -13.62 -2.83 3.90
CA LEU A 310 -13.69 -4.00 3.03
C LEU A 310 -14.93 -3.90 2.14
N TYR A 311 -14.73 -3.90 0.83
CA TYR A 311 -15.82 -3.90 -0.14
C TYR A 311 -16.26 -5.33 -0.45
N VAL A 312 -17.56 -5.61 -0.31
CA VAL A 312 -18.17 -6.92 -0.55
C VAL A 312 -19.47 -6.72 -1.33
N ASN A 313 -19.40 -6.90 -2.63
CA ASN A 313 -20.59 -6.84 -3.49
C ASN A 313 -20.47 -7.90 -4.61
N ARG A 314 -21.35 -8.89 -4.58
CA ARG A 314 -21.38 -9.99 -5.57
C ARG A 314 -21.95 -9.56 -6.92
N ASP A 315 -22.79 -8.53 -6.91
CA ASP A 315 -23.44 -8.00 -8.12
C ASP A 315 -22.56 -7.01 -8.88
N ASP A 316 -21.47 -6.52 -8.25
CA ASP A 316 -20.49 -5.66 -8.93
C ASP A 316 -19.40 -6.51 -9.59
N PRO A 317 -19.28 -6.52 -10.94
CA PRO A 317 -18.28 -7.29 -11.66
C PRO A 317 -16.86 -6.78 -11.45
N ALA A 318 -16.65 -5.63 -10.79
CA ALA A 318 -15.32 -5.08 -10.54
C ALA A 318 -14.50 -6.00 -9.65
N ILE A 319 -13.26 -6.28 -10.05
CA ILE A 319 -12.29 -7.03 -9.25
C ILE A 319 -11.72 -6.14 -8.14
N VAL A 320 -11.49 -4.85 -8.46
CA VAL A 320 -10.96 -3.85 -7.54
C VAL A 320 -11.80 -2.57 -7.61
N VAL A 321 -11.93 -1.89 -6.49
CA VAL A 321 -12.64 -0.61 -6.33
C VAL A 321 -11.74 0.40 -5.64
N GLY A 322 -12.03 1.69 -5.78
CA GLY A 322 -11.29 2.73 -5.07
C GLY A 322 -11.40 2.58 -3.55
N ALA A 323 -10.30 2.67 -2.82
CA ALA A 323 -10.30 2.58 -1.36
C ALA A 323 -11.13 3.74 -0.75
N ARG A 324 -11.89 3.44 0.30
CA ARG A 324 -12.66 4.45 1.04
C ARG A 324 -11.86 5.21 2.09
N PHE A 325 -10.80 4.61 2.58
CA PHE A 325 -9.91 5.24 3.55
C PHE A 325 -8.47 5.17 3.06
N GLY A 326 -7.78 6.30 3.09
CA GLY A 326 -6.45 6.41 2.50
C GLY A 326 -6.51 6.62 0.97
N VAL A 327 -5.49 6.12 0.27
CA VAL A 327 -5.33 6.21 -1.18
C VAL A 327 -5.05 4.82 -1.76
N GLY A 328 -5.59 4.54 -2.94
CA GLY A 328 -5.37 3.28 -3.66
C GLY A 328 -6.66 2.53 -3.99
N TRP A 329 -6.55 1.22 -4.08
CA TRP A 329 -7.65 0.33 -4.46
C TRP A 329 -7.78 -0.83 -3.47
N MET A 330 -8.98 -1.36 -3.40
CA MET A 330 -9.36 -2.47 -2.53
C MET A 330 -9.94 -3.60 -3.41
N PRO A 331 -9.59 -4.88 -3.15
CA PRO A 331 -10.26 -5.99 -3.82
C PRO A 331 -11.74 -6.05 -3.44
N ASN A 332 -12.59 -6.37 -4.42
CA ASN A 332 -13.99 -6.71 -4.15
C ASN A 332 -14.06 -8.15 -3.64
N LEU A 333 -14.24 -8.33 -2.35
CA LEU A 333 -14.33 -9.66 -1.73
C LEU A 333 -15.61 -10.43 -2.11
N GLY A 334 -16.57 -9.79 -2.81
CA GLY A 334 -17.69 -10.44 -3.45
C GLY A 334 -17.34 -11.09 -4.78
N ASN A 335 -16.20 -10.72 -5.39
CA ASN A 335 -15.77 -11.22 -6.70
C ASN A 335 -14.81 -12.41 -6.56
N PRO A 336 -15.08 -13.58 -7.19
CA PRO A 336 -14.22 -14.76 -7.06
C PRO A 336 -12.80 -14.54 -7.60
N VAL A 337 -12.61 -13.71 -8.62
CA VAL A 337 -11.28 -13.41 -9.17
C VAL A 337 -10.41 -12.67 -8.14
N ALA A 338 -11.00 -11.81 -7.29
CA ALA A 338 -10.28 -11.17 -6.22
C ALA A 338 -9.70 -12.18 -5.21
N TRP A 339 -10.45 -13.26 -4.92
CA TRP A 339 -9.97 -14.35 -4.06
C TRP A 339 -8.83 -15.15 -4.70
N LEU A 340 -8.85 -15.37 -6.02
CA LEU A 340 -7.72 -16.00 -6.72
C LEU A 340 -6.45 -15.17 -6.60
N LEU A 341 -6.54 -13.84 -6.70
CA LEU A 341 -5.39 -12.95 -6.50
C LEU A 341 -4.86 -13.01 -5.06
N ILE A 342 -5.75 -13.01 -4.07
CA ILE A 342 -5.39 -13.12 -2.64
C ILE A 342 -4.76 -14.48 -2.35
N ALA A 343 -5.33 -15.58 -2.89
CA ALA A 343 -4.81 -16.92 -2.73
C ALA A 343 -3.42 -17.06 -3.39
N GLY A 344 -3.24 -16.51 -4.60
CA GLY A 344 -1.94 -16.51 -5.28
C GLY A 344 -0.86 -15.75 -4.49
N PHE A 345 -1.23 -14.62 -3.90
CA PHE A 345 -0.34 -13.88 -2.98
C PHE A 345 0.03 -14.72 -1.75
N GLY A 346 -0.96 -15.37 -1.12
CA GLY A 346 -0.72 -16.25 0.03
C GLY A 346 0.14 -17.47 -0.31
N ALA A 347 -0.12 -18.11 -1.46
CA ALA A 347 0.64 -19.26 -1.94
C ALA A 347 2.11 -18.92 -2.21
N TRP A 348 2.41 -17.74 -2.77
CA TRP A 348 3.78 -17.26 -2.94
C TRP A 348 4.52 -17.21 -1.60
N TRP A 349 3.94 -16.55 -0.60
CA TRP A 349 4.60 -16.40 0.71
C TRP A 349 4.73 -17.73 1.46
N ALA A 350 3.73 -18.62 1.31
CA ALA A 350 3.82 -19.99 1.83
C ALA A 350 4.97 -20.77 1.17
N GLY A 351 5.11 -20.65 -0.15
CA GLY A 351 6.23 -21.26 -0.90
C GLY A 351 7.59 -20.74 -0.44
N VAL A 352 7.74 -19.42 -0.28
CA VAL A 352 8.97 -18.82 0.24
C VAL A 352 9.28 -19.33 1.66
N ALA A 353 8.28 -19.42 2.54
CA ALA A 353 8.45 -19.93 3.90
C ALA A 353 8.88 -21.42 3.92
N VAL A 354 8.29 -22.25 3.05
CA VAL A 354 8.65 -23.68 2.92
C VAL A 354 10.08 -23.83 2.41
N LEU A 355 10.48 -23.07 1.38
CA LEU A 355 11.84 -23.10 0.86
C LEU A 355 12.87 -22.63 1.89
N ALA A 356 12.53 -21.59 2.65
CA ALA A 356 13.38 -21.13 3.74
C ALA A 356 13.52 -22.17 4.86
N ALA A 357 12.44 -22.87 5.20
CA ALA A 357 12.46 -23.94 6.21
C ALA A 357 13.24 -25.17 5.73
N ALA A 358 13.04 -25.60 4.47
CA ALA A 358 13.76 -26.73 3.88
C ALA A 358 15.27 -26.48 3.78
N GLY A 359 15.70 -25.25 3.50
CA GLY A 359 17.11 -24.85 3.51
C GLY A 359 17.78 -24.98 4.89
N ASN A 360 17.02 -24.86 5.97
CA ASN A 360 17.54 -24.98 7.34
C ASN A 360 17.70 -26.44 7.82
N VAL A 361 16.97 -27.39 7.22
CA VAL A 361 17.00 -28.82 7.62
C VAL A 361 18.22 -29.56 7.08
N THR A 362 18.81 -29.08 5.98
CA THR A 362 19.98 -29.72 5.35
C THR A 362 21.33 -29.31 5.97
N GLY A 363 21.31 -28.48 7.00
CA GLY A 363 22.53 -27.96 7.69
C GLY A 363 22.94 -28.70 8.97
N ARG A 364 22.48 -29.97 9.18
CA ARG A 364 22.97 -30.86 10.23
C ARG A 364 24.09 -31.72 9.76
#